data_27af06424176f8489ba5b0f526553d59
#
_entry.id   27af06424176f8489ba5b0f526553d59
#
_cell.length_a   1.000
_cell.length_b   1.000
_cell.length_c   1.000
_cell.angle_alpha   90.00
_cell.angle_beta   90.00
_cell.angle_gamma   90.00
#
_symmetry.space_group_name_H-M   'P 1'
#
loop_
_entity.id
_entity.type
_entity.pdbx_description
1 polymer ?
#
loop_
_entity_poly.entity_id
_entity_poly.type
_entity_poly.pdbx_seq_one_letter_code
_entity_poly.pdbx_strand_id
1 'polypeptide(L)'
;MSNLTYLDFAIDELGYFTNAYTHGMRYNAMVGQAQRICECYLKHCITKTLFNNNEVMMQHNLRSLYEYMTDTLHLDLAPIRSDIMCLNNFYTHTRYPGKESFLASKEDVEAAFHALESIVSYLQRYI
;
A
#
# COMPACT_ATOMS: atom_id res chain seq x y z
N MET A 1 -24.43 -9.26 -9.39
CA MET A 1 -23.88 -7.97 -8.94
C MET A 1 -22.69 -8.23 -8.03
N SER A 2 -21.59 -7.55 -8.25
CA SER A 2 -20.38 -7.74 -7.46
C SER A 2 -20.44 -6.96 -6.15
N ASN A 3 -20.11 -7.62 -5.04
CA ASN A 3 -19.94 -6.98 -3.74
C ASN A 3 -18.46 -6.93 -3.34
N LEU A 4 -17.58 -6.95 -4.34
CA LEU A 4 -16.15 -6.91 -4.10
C LEU A 4 -15.74 -5.60 -3.45
N THR A 5 -14.85 -5.71 -2.47
CA THR A 5 -14.31 -4.57 -1.72
C THR A 5 -12.84 -4.34 -2.06
N TYR A 6 -12.31 -3.20 -1.62
CA TYR A 6 -10.86 -2.98 -1.71
C TYR A 6 -10.08 -4.10 -1.02
N LEU A 7 -10.61 -4.64 0.07
CA LEU A 7 -9.95 -5.73 0.78
C LEU A 7 -9.83 -6.99 -0.08
N ASP A 8 -10.89 -7.32 -0.84
CA ASP A 8 -10.86 -8.49 -1.70
C ASP A 8 -9.74 -8.39 -2.74
N PHE A 9 -9.58 -7.22 -3.37
CA PHE A 9 -8.50 -7.00 -4.32
C PHE A 9 -7.14 -7.01 -3.64
N ALA A 10 -7.04 -6.43 -2.45
CA ALA A 10 -5.79 -6.40 -1.70
C ALA A 10 -5.32 -7.81 -1.32
N ILE A 11 -6.23 -8.65 -0.84
CA ILE A 11 -5.91 -10.02 -0.43
C ILE A 11 -5.46 -10.84 -1.64
N ASP A 12 -6.14 -10.69 -2.78
CA ASP A 12 -5.76 -11.40 -4.00
C ASP A 12 -4.34 -11.02 -4.46
N GLU A 13 -4.07 -9.73 -4.53
CA GLU A 13 -2.75 -9.25 -4.96
C GLU A 13 -1.66 -9.57 -3.93
N LEU A 14 -1.99 -9.50 -2.64
CA LEU A 14 -1.04 -9.87 -1.58
C LEU A 14 -0.63 -11.34 -1.69
N GLY A 15 -1.59 -12.21 -2.00
CA GLY A 15 -1.31 -13.62 -2.22
C GLY A 15 -0.32 -13.82 -3.37
N TYR A 16 -0.55 -13.15 -4.48
CA TYR A 16 0.35 -13.19 -5.62
C TYR A 16 1.76 -12.67 -5.27
N PHE A 17 1.81 -11.50 -4.64
CA PHE A 17 3.07 -10.88 -4.24
C PHE A 17 3.85 -11.76 -3.28
N THR A 18 3.19 -12.30 -2.26
CA THR A 18 3.82 -13.15 -1.25
C THR A 18 4.34 -14.44 -1.89
N ASN A 19 3.57 -15.03 -2.79
CA ASN A 19 3.99 -16.24 -3.48
C ASN A 19 5.24 -15.98 -4.34
N ALA A 20 5.25 -14.89 -5.09
CA ALA A 20 6.41 -14.52 -5.89
C ALA A 20 7.64 -14.28 -5.00
N TYR A 21 7.45 -13.56 -3.90
CA TYR A 21 8.54 -13.25 -2.96
C TYR A 21 9.13 -14.52 -2.34
N THR A 22 8.29 -15.43 -1.87
CA THR A 22 8.75 -16.67 -1.22
C THR A 22 9.45 -17.61 -2.20
N HIS A 23 9.18 -17.48 -3.50
CA HIS A 23 9.88 -18.23 -4.54
C HIS A 23 11.14 -17.52 -5.06
N GLY A 24 11.58 -16.48 -4.37
CA GLY A 24 12.83 -15.80 -4.67
C GLY A 24 12.74 -14.70 -5.72
N MET A 25 11.55 -14.37 -6.21
CA MET A 25 11.37 -13.32 -7.21
C MET A 25 11.68 -11.95 -6.62
N ARG A 26 12.44 -11.12 -7.38
CA ARG A 26 12.85 -9.78 -6.94
C ARG A 26 12.84 -8.84 -8.14
N TYR A 27 11.61 -8.50 -8.60
CA TYR A 27 11.43 -7.67 -9.79
C TYR A 27 10.99 -6.26 -9.42
N ASN A 28 11.42 -5.28 -10.23
CA ASN A 28 11.01 -3.88 -10.04
C ASN A 28 9.50 -3.70 -9.91
N ALA A 29 8.73 -4.42 -10.74
CA ALA A 29 7.26 -4.32 -10.70
C ALA A 29 6.66 -4.67 -9.34
N MET A 30 7.38 -5.44 -8.52
CA MET A 30 6.87 -5.87 -7.21
C MET A 30 6.75 -4.71 -6.21
N VAL A 31 7.62 -3.69 -6.30
CA VAL A 31 7.50 -2.54 -5.39
C VAL A 31 6.26 -1.70 -5.70
N GLY A 32 5.93 -1.56 -6.97
CA GLY A 32 4.68 -0.89 -7.37
C GLY A 32 3.45 -1.69 -6.97
N GLN A 33 3.52 -3.01 -7.04
CA GLN A 33 2.45 -3.88 -6.58
C GLN A 33 2.26 -3.76 -5.06
N ALA A 34 3.34 -3.74 -4.30
CA ALA A 34 3.28 -3.57 -2.85
C ALA A 34 2.62 -2.23 -2.48
N GLN A 35 2.95 -1.16 -3.20
CA GLN A 35 2.34 0.14 -3.01
C GLN A 35 0.82 0.07 -3.25
N ARG A 36 0.41 -0.57 -4.34
CA ARG A 36 -1.02 -0.70 -4.68
C ARG A 36 -1.77 -1.56 -3.66
N ILE A 37 -1.16 -2.63 -3.17
CA ILE A 37 -1.77 -3.46 -2.13
C ILE A 37 -2.02 -2.61 -0.88
N CYS A 38 -1.03 -1.83 -0.46
CA CYS A 38 -1.16 -0.92 0.68
C CYS A 38 -2.29 0.08 0.45
N GLU A 39 -2.35 0.68 -0.73
CA GLU A 39 -3.41 1.63 -1.10
C GLU A 39 -4.79 1.00 -0.91
N CYS A 40 -4.98 -0.23 -1.37
CA CYS A 40 -6.25 -0.93 -1.25
C CYS A 40 -6.60 -1.23 0.22
N TYR A 41 -5.63 -1.62 1.03
CA TYR A 41 -5.85 -1.83 2.47
C TYR A 41 -6.28 -0.53 3.16
N LEU A 42 -5.57 0.57 2.88
CA LEU A 42 -5.91 1.86 3.49
C LEU A 42 -7.32 2.31 3.07
N LYS A 43 -7.63 2.20 1.79
CA LYS A 43 -8.95 2.57 1.28
C LYS A 43 -10.06 1.70 1.87
N HIS A 44 -9.79 0.42 2.06
CA HIS A 44 -10.76 -0.45 2.73
C HIS A 44 -11.05 0.05 4.16
N CYS A 45 -10.01 0.39 4.90
CA CYS A 45 -10.19 0.94 6.26
C CYS A 45 -11.01 2.22 6.24
N ILE A 46 -10.78 3.10 5.25
CA ILE A 46 -11.56 4.33 5.10
C ILE A 46 -13.04 4.01 4.86
N THR A 47 -13.34 2.99 4.06
CA THR A 47 -14.75 2.62 3.80
C THR A 47 -15.49 2.14 5.03
N LYS A 48 -14.78 1.76 6.08
CA LYS A 48 -15.39 1.34 7.35
C LYS A 48 -15.81 2.53 8.21
N THR A 49 -15.51 3.74 7.79
CA THR A 49 -15.85 4.95 8.52
C THR A 49 -17.00 5.68 7.84
N LEU A 50 -17.61 6.62 8.54
CA LEU A 50 -18.71 7.44 8.00
C LEU A 50 -18.20 8.65 7.21
N PHE A 51 -16.89 8.86 7.16
CA PHE A 51 -16.29 10.09 6.62
C PHE A 51 -15.50 9.87 5.34
N ASN A 52 -15.78 8.80 4.62
CA ASN A 52 -15.16 8.63 3.31
C ASN A 52 -15.77 9.60 2.30
N ASN A 53 -14.99 10.00 1.30
CA ASN A 53 -15.47 10.84 0.21
C ASN A 53 -14.79 10.44 -1.09
N ASN A 54 -15.42 10.81 -2.22
CA ASN A 54 -14.93 10.40 -3.54
C ASN A 54 -13.54 10.95 -3.83
N GLU A 55 -13.23 12.14 -3.37
CA GLU A 55 -11.94 12.77 -3.64
C GLU A 55 -10.80 11.99 -3.00
N VAL A 56 -10.93 11.62 -1.73
CA VAL A 56 -9.90 10.86 -1.05
C VAL A 56 -9.78 9.44 -1.62
N MET A 57 -10.91 8.85 -2.02
CA MET A 57 -10.91 7.50 -2.59
C MET A 57 -10.26 7.43 -3.96
N MET A 58 -10.06 8.56 -4.63
CA MET A 58 -9.36 8.62 -5.91
C MET A 58 -7.86 8.86 -5.76
N GLN A 59 -7.35 9.05 -4.55
CA GLN A 59 -5.94 9.26 -4.32
C GLN A 59 -5.14 7.97 -4.50
N HIS A 60 -3.96 8.08 -5.09
CA HIS A 60 -3.01 6.97 -5.20
C HIS A 60 -1.77 7.21 -4.34
N ASN A 61 -1.61 8.41 -3.82
CA ASN A 61 -0.49 8.78 -2.97
C ASN A 61 -0.76 8.29 -1.55
N LEU A 62 0.10 7.40 -1.05
CA LEU A 62 -0.10 6.80 0.28
C LEU A 62 0.01 7.83 1.39
N ARG A 63 0.84 8.86 1.20
CA ARG A 63 0.97 9.93 2.19
C ARG A 63 -0.34 10.68 2.36
N SER A 64 -1.02 10.98 1.24
CA SER A 64 -2.31 11.66 1.28
C SER A 64 -3.36 10.82 2.00
N LEU A 65 -3.38 9.52 1.75
CA LEU A 65 -4.29 8.61 2.45
C LEU A 65 -3.97 8.55 3.95
N TYR A 66 -2.68 8.45 4.27
CA TYR A 66 -2.23 8.44 5.67
C TYR A 66 -2.67 9.70 6.40
N GLU A 67 -2.43 10.88 5.81
CA GLU A 67 -2.80 12.15 6.42
C GLU A 67 -4.31 12.26 6.63
N TYR A 68 -5.10 11.84 5.65
CA TYR A 68 -6.56 11.82 5.81
C TYR A 68 -6.99 10.91 6.97
N MET A 69 -6.41 9.72 7.05
CA MET A 69 -6.77 8.77 8.10
C MET A 69 -6.37 9.25 9.49
N THR A 70 -5.25 9.93 9.62
CA THR A 70 -4.78 10.43 10.91
C THR A 70 -5.43 11.75 11.29
N ASP A 71 -5.53 12.69 10.36
CA ASP A 71 -5.97 14.06 10.64
C ASP A 71 -7.49 14.20 10.64
N THR A 72 -8.18 13.51 9.74
CA THR A 72 -9.62 13.60 9.60
C THR A 72 -10.34 12.49 10.36
N LEU A 73 -9.87 11.25 10.23
CA LEU A 73 -10.50 10.10 10.85
C LEU A 73 -9.97 9.81 12.25
N HIS A 74 -8.88 10.46 12.65
CA HIS A 74 -8.26 10.32 13.97
C HIS A 74 -7.84 8.88 14.30
N LEU A 75 -7.44 8.12 13.28
CA LEU A 75 -6.90 6.78 13.48
C LEU A 75 -5.43 6.86 13.88
N ASP A 76 -5.00 5.97 14.75
CA ASP A 76 -3.60 5.93 15.16
C ASP A 76 -2.81 5.03 14.22
N LEU A 77 -2.15 5.62 13.24
CA LEU A 77 -1.30 4.91 12.28
C LEU A 77 0.19 5.20 12.49
N ALA A 78 0.53 5.90 13.57
CA ALA A 78 1.92 6.26 13.84
C ALA A 78 2.88 5.06 13.83
N PRO A 79 2.52 3.88 14.36
CA PRO A 79 3.43 2.73 14.36
C PRO A 79 3.82 2.22 12.97
N ILE A 80 3.01 2.51 11.94
CA ILE A 80 3.30 2.06 10.57
C ILE A 80 3.61 3.22 9.62
N ARG A 81 3.83 4.43 10.14
CA ARG A 81 4.09 5.60 9.30
C ARG A 81 5.31 5.40 8.41
N SER A 82 6.42 4.94 8.98
CA SER A 82 7.65 4.76 8.20
C SER A 82 7.49 3.69 7.12
N ASP A 83 6.73 2.63 7.41
CA ASP A 83 6.46 1.57 6.44
C ASP A 83 5.64 2.10 5.27
N ILE A 84 4.61 2.89 5.55
CA ILE A 84 3.77 3.51 4.50
C ILE A 84 4.62 4.45 3.65
N MET A 85 5.47 5.28 4.26
CA MET A 85 6.33 6.20 3.52
C MET A 85 7.38 5.45 2.69
N CYS A 86 7.88 4.32 3.16
CA CYS A 86 8.77 3.46 2.39
C CYS A 86 8.11 3.04 1.07
N LEU A 87 6.87 2.56 1.13
CA LEU A 87 6.15 2.14 -0.07
C LEU A 87 5.79 3.33 -0.97
N ASN A 88 5.44 4.47 -0.38
CA ASN A 88 5.07 5.66 -1.13
C ASN A 88 6.20 6.15 -2.03
N ASN A 89 7.44 6.02 -1.57
CA ASN A 89 8.60 6.48 -2.33
C ASN A 89 8.82 5.71 -3.65
N PHE A 90 8.29 4.49 -3.76
CA PHE A 90 8.45 3.70 -4.96
C PHE A 90 7.46 4.07 -6.07
N TYR A 91 6.37 4.77 -5.74
CA TYR A 91 5.24 4.94 -6.68
C TYR A 91 5.65 5.64 -7.97
N THR A 92 6.29 6.79 -7.86
CA THR A 92 6.59 7.62 -9.03
C THR A 92 7.88 7.19 -9.73
N HIS A 93 8.89 6.83 -8.96
CA HIS A 93 10.26 6.69 -9.47
C HIS A 93 10.56 5.34 -10.09
N THR A 94 9.72 4.33 -9.87
CA THR A 94 9.96 2.98 -10.41
C THR A 94 9.00 2.59 -11.52
N ARG A 95 8.04 3.45 -11.89
CA ARG A 95 7.00 3.12 -12.87
C ARG A 95 7.31 3.60 -14.28
N TYR A 96 7.89 4.78 -14.40
CA TYR A 96 8.07 5.44 -15.69
C TYR A 96 9.47 6.01 -15.79
N PRO A 97 10.05 6.03 -17.03
CA PRO A 97 11.34 6.69 -17.22
C PRO A 97 11.26 8.17 -16.91
N GLY A 98 12.30 8.70 -16.32
CA GLY A 98 12.40 10.11 -15.98
C GLY A 98 13.74 10.40 -15.34
N LYS A 99 13.94 11.66 -15.01
CA LYS A 99 15.23 12.14 -14.51
C LYS A 99 15.65 11.46 -13.21
N GLU A 100 14.68 11.13 -12.36
CA GLU A 100 14.96 10.51 -11.06
C GLU A 100 14.46 9.06 -10.98
N SER A 101 14.12 8.47 -12.12
CA SER A 101 13.64 7.10 -12.14
C SER A 101 14.75 6.10 -11.86
N PHE A 102 14.40 4.98 -11.27
CA PHE A 102 15.33 3.88 -11.03
C PHE A 102 14.58 2.54 -11.08
N LEU A 103 15.31 1.48 -11.29
CA LEU A 103 14.79 0.13 -11.12
C LEU A 103 15.05 -0.32 -9.69
N ALA A 104 14.02 -0.85 -9.04
CA ALA A 104 14.15 -1.33 -7.67
C ALA A 104 15.16 -2.46 -7.60
N SER A 105 16.04 -2.40 -6.60
CA SER A 105 17.00 -3.45 -6.32
C SER A 105 16.34 -4.60 -5.58
N LYS A 106 17.09 -5.70 -5.42
CA LYS A 106 16.67 -6.82 -4.58
C LYS A 106 16.33 -6.33 -3.17
N GLU A 107 17.19 -5.49 -2.62
CA GLU A 107 17.01 -4.94 -1.27
C GLU A 107 15.77 -4.06 -1.17
N ASP A 108 15.44 -3.32 -2.24
CA ASP A 108 14.21 -2.51 -2.29
C ASP A 108 12.98 -3.39 -2.23
N VAL A 109 12.97 -4.50 -2.96
CA VAL A 109 11.86 -5.45 -2.95
C VAL A 109 11.70 -6.07 -1.57
N GLU A 110 12.80 -6.43 -0.93
CA GLU A 110 12.79 -6.99 0.42
C GLU A 110 12.27 -5.98 1.44
N ALA A 111 12.69 -4.72 1.32
CA ALA A 111 12.19 -3.65 2.18
C ALA A 111 10.68 -3.44 1.98
N ALA A 112 10.22 -3.47 0.73
CA ALA A 112 8.80 -3.34 0.42
C ALA A 112 7.98 -4.49 1.01
N PHE A 113 8.49 -5.72 0.93
CA PHE A 113 7.81 -6.88 1.50
C PHE A 113 7.66 -6.73 3.02
N HIS A 114 8.72 -6.38 3.72
CA HIS A 114 8.70 -6.23 5.17
C HIS A 114 7.80 -5.07 5.61
N ALA A 115 7.84 -3.94 4.88
CA ALA A 115 6.95 -2.82 5.15
C ALA A 115 5.50 -3.24 4.99
N LEU A 116 5.19 -3.97 3.93
CA LEU A 116 3.83 -4.43 3.65
C LEU A 116 3.33 -5.40 4.72
N GLU A 117 4.18 -6.33 5.18
CA GLU A 117 3.83 -7.23 6.26
C GLU A 117 3.44 -6.47 7.54
N SER A 118 4.24 -5.48 7.90
CA SER A 118 3.98 -4.66 9.10
C SER A 118 2.67 -3.90 8.97
N ILE A 119 2.43 -3.31 7.78
CA ILE A 119 1.20 -2.55 7.51
C ILE A 119 -0.03 -3.44 7.60
N VAL A 120 0.00 -4.58 6.91
CA VAL A 120 -1.16 -5.49 6.87
C VAL A 120 -1.47 -6.03 8.26
N SER A 121 -0.44 -6.42 9.00
CA SER A 121 -0.59 -6.91 10.37
C SER A 121 -1.22 -5.85 11.27
N TYR A 122 -0.73 -4.62 11.19
CA TYR A 122 -1.25 -3.53 12.02
C TYR A 122 -2.70 -3.19 11.68
N LEU A 123 -3.03 -3.14 10.39
CA LEU A 123 -4.35 -2.72 9.94
C LEU A 123 -5.47 -3.73 10.24
N GLN A 124 -5.12 -4.96 10.68
CA GLN A 124 -6.15 -5.94 11.05
C GLN A 124 -7.14 -5.38 12.07
N ARG A 125 -6.70 -4.47 12.92
CA ARG A 125 -7.57 -3.84 13.93
C ARG A 125 -8.63 -2.92 13.34
N TYR A 126 -8.48 -2.51 12.09
CA TYR A 126 -9.41 -1.56 11.42
C TYR A 126 -10.19 -2.20 10.28
N ILE A 127 -10.04 -3.48 10.05
CA ILE A 127 -10.70 -4.18 8.93
C ILE A 127 -12.11 -4.70 9.28
#